data_988dd1e58c82501fe4735e97fbd5695b
#
_entry.id   988dd1e58c82501fe4735e97fbd5695b
#
_cell.length_a   1.000
_cell.length_b   1.000
_cell.length_c   1.000
_cell.angle_alpha   90.00
_cell.angle_beta   90.00
_cell.angle_gamma   90.00
#
_symmetry.space_group_name_H-M   'P 1'
#
loop_
_entity.id
_entity.type
_entity.pdbx_description
1 polymer ?
#
loop_
_entity_poly.entity_id
_entity_poly.type
_entity_poly.pdbx_seq_one_letter_code
_entity_poly.pdbx_strand_id
1 'polypeptide(L)'
;MDTFYLICAYVLSGLVGLCVGSFLNVVIYRIPQKMSLAKPNSHCPACQYELRWFDNIPLLSYMILGGKCRKCKTHIPFRYTAVELANTVLWLLCVFLFWEKSSLLACIYMVASSVFICVFFIDLEHQIIPDRFQIILLVLAVASTCLDTDFAWPSHVIGGVSGFAVFYLVAWSFEKLCGLDGLGGGDVKLAGVVGLLLGWERLLLGLLIATIPASLIMLILLRVKKGVRQQYPFAPFLVSGFAVAMLFGTQIIRWYMSLFRL
;
A
#
# COMPACT_ATOMS: atom_id res chain seq x y z
N MET A 1 -16.05 25.45 -4.14
CA MET A 1 -16.03 24.45 -5.24
C MET A 1 -17.45 23.96 -5.43
N ASP A 2 -17.95 23.87 -6.67
CA ASP A 2 -19.35 23.52 -6.90
C ASP A 2 -19.58 22.07 -6.44
N THR A 3 -20.68 21.86 -5.71
CA THR A 3 -21.08 20.54 -5.16
C THR A 3 -21.13 19.48 -6.25
N PHE A 4 -21.45 19.88 -7.49
CA PHE A 4 -21.46 19.01 -8.67
C PHE A 4 -20.09 18.38 -8.96
N TYR A 5 -19.00 19.18 -8.97
CA TYR A 5 -17.64 18.66 -9.21
C TYR A 5 -17.18 17.69 -8.12
N LEU A 6 -17.56 17.94 -6.88
CA LEU A 6 -17.23 17.06 -5.78
C LEU A 6 -17.96 15.71 -5.90
N ILE A 7 -19.26 15.74 -6.24
CA ILE A 7 -20.03 14.50 -6.49
C ILE A 7 -19.41 13.71 -7.65
N CYS A 8 -19.06 14.39 -8.75
CA CYS A 8 -18.38 13.73 -9.88
C CYS A 8 -17.05 13.09 -9.44
N ALA A 9 -16.25 13.77 -8.62
CA ALA A 9 -15.00 13.24 -8.10
C ALA A 9 -15.21 11.95 -7.29
N TYR A 10 -16.20 11.91 -6.40
CA TYR A 10 -16.54 10.71 -5.63
C TYR A 10 -17.01 9.56 -6.53
N VAL A 11 -17.93 9.82 -7.46
CA VAL A 11 -18.47 8.80 -8.35
C VAL A 11 -17.37 8.23 -9.24
N LEU A 12 -16.57 9.09 -9.87
CA LEU A 12 -15.47 8.66 -10.73
C LEU A 12 -14.41 7.88 -9.95
N SER A 13 -13.99 8.38 -8.77
CA SER A 13 -13.00 7.70 -7.94
C SER A 13 -13.51 6.35 -7.45
N GLY A 14 -14.79 6.22 -7.11
CA GLY A 14 -15.39 4.96 -6.74
C GLY A 14 -15.37 3.94 -7.89
N LEU A 15 -15.85 4.33 -9.06
CA LEU A 15 -15.91 3.45 -10.23
C LEU A 15 -14.52 3.07 -10.75
N VAL A 16 -13.63 4.06 -10.92
CA VAL A 16 -12.26 3.81 -11.39
C VAL A 16 -11.47 3.05 -10.32
N GLY A 17 -11.69 3.37 -9.04
CA GLY A 17 -11.06 2.67 -7.92
C GLY A 17 -11.39 1.17 -7.89
N LEU A 18 -12.64 0.79 -8.18
CA LEU A 18 -13.06 -0.61 -8.35
C LEU A 18 -12.35 -1.27 -9.52
N CYS A 19 -12.32 -0.64 -10.69
CA CYS A 19 -11.67 -1.17 -11.88
C CYS A 19 -10.16 -1.34 -11.68
N VAL A 20 -9.50 -0.35 -11.09
CA VAL A 20 -8.08 -0.43 -10.73
C VAL A 20 -7.87 -1.54 -9.70
N GLY A 21 -8.70 -1.64 -8.66
CA GLY A 21 -8.61 -2.71 -7.66
C GLY A 21 -8.67 -4.11 -8.28
N SER A 22 -9.55 -4.33 -9.26
CA SER A 22 -9.61 -5.58 -10.01
C SER A 22 -8.31 -5.84 -10.80
N PHE A 23 -7.75 -4.81 -11.43
CA PHE A 23 -6.46 -4.90 -12.11
C PHE A 23 -5.29 -5.17 -11.13
N LEU A 24 -5.33 -4.60 -9.91
CA LEU A 24 -4.31 -4.88 -8.90
C LEU A 24 -4.20 -6.37 -8.56
N ASN A 25 -5.30 -7.12 -8.59
CA ASN A 25 -5.26 -8.57 -8.40
C ASN A 25 -4.39 -9.27 -9.46
N VAL A 26 -4.46 -8.81 -10.72
CA VAL A 26 -3.60 -9.31 -11.80
C VAL A 26 -2.14 -8.93 -11.55
N VAL A 27 -1.90 -7.70 -11.10
CA VAL A 27 -0.56 -7.18 -10.80
C VAL A 27 0.08 -7.97 -9.65
N ILE A 28 -0.65 -8.19 -8.54
CA ILE A 28 -0.20 -8.94 -7.36
C ILE A 28 0.19 -10.37 -7.74
N TYR A 29 -0.60 -11.01 -8.59
CA TYR A 29 -0.32 -12.39 -9.02
C TYR A 29 0.83 -12.49 -10.01
N ARG A 30 0.88 -11.61 -11.03
CA ARG A 30 1.78 -11.78 -12.20
C ARG A 30 3.17 -11.16 -12.01
N ILE A 31 3.30 -10.04 -11.29
CA ILE A 31 4.61 -9.38 -11.15
C ILE A 31 5.66 -10.27 -10.47
N PRO A 32 5.36 -10.94 -9.32
CA PRO A 32 6.33 -11.81 -8.69
C PRO A 32 6.76 -12.98 -9.59
N GLN A 33 5.85 -13.48 -10.42
CA GLN A 33 6.10 -14.59 -11.35
C GLN A 33 6.74 -14.14 -12.68
N LYS A 34 7.05 -12.84 -12.84
CA LYS A 34 7.62 -12.25 -14.06
C LYS A 34 6.76 -12.47 -15.31
N MET A 35 5.44 -12.64 -15.13
CA MET A 35 4.48 -12.82 -16.22
C MET A 35 4.07 -11.50 -16.85
N SER A 36 3.62 -11.56 -18.11
CA SER A 36 3.03 -10.39 -18.79
C SER A 36 1.72 -9.97 -18.12
N LEU A 37 1.52 -8.65 -17.91
CA LEU A 37 0.27 -8.12 -17.38
C LEU A 37 -0.88 -8.15 -18.41
N ALA A 38 -0.54 -8.20 -19.72
CA ALA A 38 -1.53 -8.13 -20.79
C ALA A 38 -2.03 -9.52 -21.26
N LYS A 39 -1.15 -10.53 -21.25
CA LYS A 39 -1.48 -11.89 -21.75
C LYS A 39 -0.93 -12.96 -20.81
N PRO A 40 -1.62 -14.13 -20.69
CA PRO A 40 -2.93 -14.46 -21.23
C PRO A 40 -4.08 -13.71 -20.57
N ASN A 41 -5.32 -13.83 -21.10
CA ASN A 41 -6.52 -13.29 -20.46
C ASN A 41 -6.73 -13.89 -19.06
N SER A 42 -7.50 -13.21 -18.22
CA SER A 42 -7.86 -13.75 -16.91
C SER A 42 -8.67 -15.03 -17.06
N HIS A 43 -8.30 -16.07 -16.32
CA HIS A 43 -8.92 -17.38 -16.41
C HIS A 43 -9.05 -18.04 -15.04
N CYS A 44 -9.95 -18.98 -14.92
CA CYS A 44 -10.10 -19.77 -13.71
C CYS A 44 -8.91 -20.75 -13.57
N PRO A 45 -8.17 -20.76 -12.46
CA PRO A 45 -7.01 -21.65 -12.31
C PRO A 45 -7.38 -23.13 -12.28
N ALA A 46 -8.62 -23.48 -11.87
CA ALA A 46 -9.06 -24.87 -11.76
C ALA A 46 -9.54 -25.47 -13.09
N CYS A 47 -10.25 -24.72 -13.94
CA CYS A 47 -10.84 -25.26 -15.18
C CYS A 47 -10.40 -24.54 -16.45
N GLN A 48 -9.47 -23.58 -16.36
CA GLN A 48 -8.92 -22.78 -17.46
C GLN A 48 -9.99 -22.03 -18.28
N TYR A 49 -11.20 -21.85 -17.71
CA TYR A 49 -12.24 -21.04 -18.33
C TYR A 49 -11.78 -19.59 -18.42
N GLU A 50 -11.72 -19.03 -19.62
CA GLU A 50 -11.43 -17.61 -19.82
C GLU A 50 -12.59 -16.76 -19.33
N LEU A 51 -12.29 -15.81 -18.45
CA LEU A 51 -13.27 -14.89 -17.90
C LEU A 51 -13.77 -13.94 -18.99
N ARG A 52 -15.08 -13.84 -19.14
CA ARG A 52 -15.71 -12.86 -20.01
C ARG A 52 -15.69 -11.48 -19.33
N TRP A 53 -15.86 -10.40 -20.10
CA TRP A 53 -15.82 -9.05 -19.56
C TRP A 53 -16.78 -8.83 -18.37
N PHE A 54 -17.97 -9.43 -18.40
CA PHE A 54 -18.96 -9.35 -17.33
C PHE A 54 -18.63 -10.23 -16.11
N ASP A 55 -17.76 -11.24 -16.24
CA ASP A 55 -17.25 -12.02 -15.11
C ASP A 55 -16.16 -11.24 -14.36
N ASN A 56 -15.65 -10.16 -14.93
CA ASN A 56 -14.59 -9.32 -14.39
C ASN A 56 -15.10 -7.97 -13.84
N ILE A 57 -16.43 -7.77 -13.77
CA ILE A 57 -17.01 -6.58 -13.15
C ILE A 57 -16.74 -6.64 -11.65
N PRO A 58 -15.94 -5.69 -11.08
CA PRO A 58 -15.50 -5.76 -9.71
C PRO A 58 -16.68 -5.80 -8.73
N LEU A 59 -16.56 -6.55 -7.65
CA LEU A 59 -17.57 -6.82 -6.62
C LEU A 59 -18.84 -7.48 -7.15
N LEU A 60 -19.40 -6.91 -8.21
CA LEU A 60 -20.72 -7.33 -8.73
C LEU A 60 -20.71 -8.77 -9.22
N SER A 61 -19.69 -9.17 -9.99
CA SER A 61 -19.57 -10.55 -10.48
C SER A 61 -19.39 -11.55 -9.34
N TYR A 62 -18.61 -11.18 -8.31
CA TYR A 62 -18.44 -12.01 -7.11
C TYR A 62 -19.77 -12.22 -6.37
N MET A 63 -20.55 -11.16 -6.19
CA MET A 63 -21.88 -11.22 -5.54
C MET A 63 -22.87 -12.07 -6.35
N ILE A 64 -22.98 -11.83 -7.66
CA ILE A 64 -23.91 -12.56 -8.56
C ILE A 64 -23.56 -14.06 -8.64
N LEU A 65 -22.25 -14.38 -8.67
CA LEU A 65 -21.77 -15.76 -8.75
C LEU A 65 -21.69 -16.47 -7.40
N GLY A 66 -21.98 -15.78 -6.30
CA GLY A 66 -21.88 -16.31 -4.93
C GLY A 66 -20.45 -16.76 -4.59
N GLY A 67 -19.43 -16.02 -5.08
CA GLY A 67 -18.03 -16.34 -4.83
C GLY A 67 -17.54 -17.62 -5.52
N LYS A 68 -18.16 -18.04 -6.62
CA LYS A 68 -17.83 -19.31 -7.32
C LYS A 68 -17.60 -19.09 -8.80
N CYS A 69 -16.72 -19.89 -9.39
CA CYS A 69 -16.50 -19.89 -10.83
C CYS A 69 -17.80 -20.22 -11.60
N ARG A 70 -18.08 -19.50 -12.66
CA ARG A 70 -19.27 -19.74 -13.50
C ARG A 70 -19.35 -21.15 -14.05
N LYS A 71 -18.21 -21.72 -14.50
CA LYS A 71 -18.14 -23.03 -15.15
C LYS A 71 -18.00 -24.18 -14.17
N CYS A 72 -16.95 -24.20 -13.32
CA CYS A 72 -16.62 -25.35 -12.49
C CYS A 72 -17.10 -25.21 -11.03
N LYS A 73 -17.69 -24.08 -10.66
CA LYS A 73 -18.19 -23.78 -9.30
C LYS A 73 -17.13 -23.81 -8.18
N THR A 74 -15.86 -23.88 -8.52
CA THR A 74 -14.75 -23.75 -7.55
C THR A 74 -14.84 -22.39 -6.87
N HIS A 75 -14.58 -22.36 -5.57
CA HIS A 75 -14.64 -21.14 -4.74
C HIS A 75 -13.54 -20.14 -5.15
N ILE A 76 -13.94 -18.89 -5.33
CA ILE A 76 -13.04 -17.75 -5.59
C ILE A 76 -12.60 -17.18 -4.24
N PRO A 77 -11.29 -17.08 -3.95
CA PRO A 77 -10.82 -16.52 -2.68
C PRO A 77 -11.35 -15.10 -2.44
N PHE A 78 -11.81 -14.82 -1.23
CA PHE A 78 -12.33 -13.50 -0.83
C PHE A 78 -11.28 -12.38 -1.00
N ARG A 79 -9.99 -12.71 -1.02
CA ARG A 79 -8.89 -11.77 -1.25
C ARG A 79 -9.11 -10.87 -2.46
N TYR A 80 -9.64 -11.40 -3.57
CA TYR A 80 -9.89 -10.61 -4.79
C TYR A 80 -10.84 -9.46 -4.53
N THR A 81 -11.96 -9.75 -3.90
CA THR A 81 -12.97 -8.76 -3.51
C THR A 81 -12.43 -7.79 -2.45
N ALA A 82 -11.63 -8.28 -1.50
CA ALA A 82 -11.02 -7.45 -0.47
C ALA A 82 -10.06 -6.41 -1.06
N VAL A 83 -9.25 -6.78 -2.06
CA VAL A 83 -8.35 -5.85 -2.78
C VAL A 83 -9.15 -4.78 -3.50
N GLU A 84 -10.21 -5.16 -4.23
CA GLU A 84 -11.09 -4.24 -4.95
C GLU A 84 -11.74 -3.22 -4.01
N LEU A 85 -12.30 -3.71 -2.91
CA LEU A 85 -12.95 -2.87 -1.91
C LEU A 85 -11.95 -1.95 -1.19
N ALA A 86 -10.82 -2.50 -0.75
CA ALA A 86 -9.78 -1.73 -0.07
C ALA A 86 -9.26 -0.59 -0.95
N ASN A 87 -8.99 -0.85 -2.24
CA ASN A 87 -8.55 0.17 -3.17
C ASN A 87 -9.58 1.27 -3.35
N THR A 88 -10.85 0.89 -3.51
CA THR A 88 -11.96 1.84 -3.65
C THR A 88 -12.13 2.72 -2.41
N VAL A 89 -12.11 2.12 -1.22
CA VAL A 89 -12.22 2.86 0.04
C VAL A 89 -11.07 3.85 0.21
N LEU A 90 -9.83 3.43 -0.07
CA LEU A 90 -8.67 4.32 0.02
C LEU A 90 -8.77 5.47 -0.98
N TRP A 91 -9.24 5.23 -2.20
CA TRP A 91 -9.45 6.28 -3.19
C TRP A 91 -10.52 7.29 -2.77
N LEU A 92 -11.65 6.81 -2.24
CA LEU A 92 -12.70 7.67 -1.71
C LEU A 92 -12.20 8.50 -0.50
N LEU A 93 -11.37 7.91 0.37
CA LEU A 93 -10.73 8.64 1.46
C LEU A 93 -9.74 9.70 0.95
N CYS A 94 -9.00 9.42 -0.12
CA CYS A 94 -8.13 10.44 -0.74
C CYS A 94 -8.95 11.63 -1.29
N VAL A 95 -10.10 11.38 -1.92
CA VAL A 95 -11.02 12.45 -2.33
C VAL A 95 -11.51 13.23 -1.12
N PHE A 96 -11.99 12.54 -0.10
CA PHE A 96 -12.53 13.17 1.11
C PHE A 96 -11.51 14.07 1.82
N LEU A 97 -10.25 13.64 1.91
CA LEU A 97 -9.24 14.33 2.72
C LEU A 97 -8.46 15.41 1.95
N PHE A 98 -8.27 15.22 0.62
CA PHE A 98 -7.30 16.02 -0.12
C PHE A 98 -7.88 16.76 -1.33
N TRP A 99 -9.07 16.38 -1.85
CA TRP A 99 -9.59 16.95 -3.08
C TRP A 99 -9.80 18.46 -3.04
N GLU A 100 -10.27 18.97 -1.91
CA GLU A 100 -10.48 20.41 -1.73
C GLU A 100 -9.17 21.21 -1.58
N LYS A 101 -8.12 20.56 -1.07
CA LYS A 101 -6.78 21.18 -0.93
C LYS A 101 -6.04 21.18 -2.27
N SER A 102 -5.93 20.02 -2.90
CA SER A 102 -5.30 19.80 -4.19
C SER A 102 -5.80 18.50 -4.80
N SER A 103 -6.53 18.62 -5.90
CA SER A 103 -7.01 17.45 -6.66
C SER A 103 -5.85 16.60 -7.21
N LEU A 104 -4.75 17.23 -7.58
CA LEU A 104 -3.56 16.53 -8.07
C LEU A 104 -2.86 15.75 -6.96
N LEU A 105 -2.77 16.31 -5.75
CA LEU A 105 -2.24 15.59 -4.58
C LEU A 105 -3.13 14.39 -4.21
N ALA A 106 -4.46 14.56 -4.27
CA ALA A 106 -5.40 13.46 -4.08
C ALA A 106 -5.14 12.32 -5.08
N CYS A 107 -4.94 12.64 -6.37
CA CYS A 107 -4.62 11.64 -7.40
C CYS A 107 -3.28 10.93 -7.12
N ILE A 108 -2.25 11.66 -6.67
CA ILE A 108 -0.96 11.07 -6.29
C ILE A 108 -1.16 10.06 -5.15
N TYR A 109 -1.91 10.41 -4.12
CA TYR A 109 -2.16 9.53 -2.98
C TYR A 109 -3.07 8.35 -3.32
N MET A 110 -4.00 8.48 -4.27
CA MET A 110 -4.75 7.37 -4.84
C MET A 110 -3.83 6.33 -5.47
N VAL A 111 -2.90 6.77 -6.32
CA VAL A 111 -1.95 5.84 -6.97
C VAL A 111 -1.00 5.24 -5.94
N ALA A 112 -0.49 6.04 -4.99
CA ALA A 112 0.39 5.55 -3.93
C ALA A 112 -0.31 4.49 -3.06
N SER A 113 -1.59 4.69 -2.69
CA SER A 113 -2.37 3.71 -1.94
C SER A 113 -2.57 2.39 -2.69
N SER A 114 -2.76 2.46 -4.01
CA SER A 114 -2.84 1.27 -4.87
C SER A 114 -1.51 0.49 -4.88
N VAL A 115 -0.39 1.20 -4.93
CA VAL A 115 0.95 0.58 -4.82
C VAL A 115 1.15 -0.04 -3.44
N PHE A 116 0.72 0.60 -2.37
CA PHE A 116 0.80 0.03 -1.01
C PHE A 116 0.00 -1.27 -0.90
N ILE A 117 -1.19 -1.35 -1.50
CA ILE A 117 -1.96 -2.61 -1.56
C ILE A 117 -1.16 -3.70 -2.30
N CYS A 118 -0.54 -3.39 -3.44
CA CYS A 118 0.28 -4.36 -4.15
C CYS A 118 1.46 -4.85 -3.30
N VAL A 119 2.22 -3.94 -2.68
CA VAL A 119 3.35 -4.29 -1.81
C VAL A 119 2.88 -5.14 -0.63
N PHE A 120 1.76 -4.79 0.00
CA PHE A 120 1.17 -5.53 1.11
C PHE A 120 0.94 -7.01 0.76
N PHE A 121 0.22 -7.28 -0.32
CA PHE A 121 -0.13 -8.65 -0.68
C PHE A 121 1.03 -9.43 -1.28
N ILE A 122 1.92 -8.79 -2.04
CA ILE A 122 3.10 -9.43 -2.61
C ILE A 122 4.07 -9.85 -1.51
N ASP A 123 4.30 -8.98 -0.52
CA ASP A 123 5.21 -9.32 0.58
C ASP A 123 4.62 -10.41 1.49
N LEU A 124 3.31 -10.42 1.70
CA LEU A 124 2.65 -11.51 2.44
C LEU A 124 2.84 -12.89 1.79
N GLU A 125 2.89 -12.96 0.45
CA GLU A 125 2.94 -14.23 -0.27
C GLU A 125 4.37 -14.62 -0.68
N HIS A 126 5.19 -13.63 -1.05
CA HIS A 126 6.49 -13.85 -1.69
C HIS A 126 7.67 -13.26 -0.92
N GLN A 127 7.43 -12.42 0.10
CA GLN A 127 8.45 -11.74 0.90
C GLN A 127 9.45 -10.93 0.04
N ILE A 128 8.94 -10.28 -1.00
CA ILE A 128 9.69 -9.41 -1.91
C ILE A 128 8.95 -8.11 -2.16
N ILE A 129 9.71 -7.02 -2.32
CA ILE A 129 9.18 -5.73 -2.78
C ILE A 129 9.78 -5.45 -4.16
N PRO A 130 8.99 -5.60 -5.25
CA PRO A 130 9.50 -5.35 -6.59
C PRO A 130 9.96 -3.91 -6.81
N ASP A 131 11.14 -3.70 -7.40
CA ASP A 131 11.71 -2.38 -7.64
C ASP A 131 10.82 -1.47 -8.51
N ARG A 132 9.96 -2.05 -9.35
CA ARG A 132 9.00 -1.28 -10.17
C ARG A 132 8.07 -0.42 -9.31
N PHE A 133 7.61 -0.91 -8.17
CA PHE A 133 6.78 -0.14 -7.23
C PHE A 133 7.57 0.96 -6.54
N GLN A 134 8.84 0.71 -6.23
CA GLN A 134 9.74 1.73 -5.67
C GLN A 134 9.92 2.90 -6.63
N ILE A 135 10.10 2.61 -7.93
CA ILE A 135 10.24 3.64 -8.97
C ILE A 135 8.95 4.45 -9.11
N ILE A 136 7.78 3.79 -9.14
CA ILE A 136 6.49 4.49 -9.21
C ILE A 136 6.33 5.42 -7.99
N LEU A 137 6.55 4.90 -6.78
CA LEU A 137 6.47 5.70 -5.57
C LEU A 137 7.47 6.86 -5.55
N LEU A 138 8.68 6.68 -6.09
CA LEU A 138 9.68 7.74 -6.19
C LEU A 138 9.20 8.88 -7.09
N VAL A 139 8.64 8.57 -8.24
CA VAL A 139 8.07 9.59 -9.14
C VAL A 139 6.92 10.34 -8.46
N LEU A 140 6.03 9.62 -7.77
CA LEU A 140 4.94 10.23 -7.00
C LEU A 140 5.46 11.09 -5.84
N ALA A 141 6.53 10.64 -5.17
CA ALA A 141 7.17 11.36 -4.07
C ALA A 141 7.74 12.70 -4.55
N VAL A 142 8.47 12.71 -5.65
CA VAL A 142 8.99 13.97 -6.23
C VAL A 142 7.85 14.91 -6.61
N ALA A 143 6.78 14.41 -7.20
CA ALA A 143 5.62 15.23 -7.54
C ALA A 143 4.90 15.77 -6.28
N SER A 144 4.79 14.97 -5.23
CA SER A 144 4.12 15.39 -3.98
C SER A 144 4.87 16.49 -3.25
N THR A 145 6.22 16.51 -3.30
CA THR A 145 7.03 17.56 -2.62
C THR A 145 6.70 18.98 -3.11
N CYS A 146 6.23 19.12 -4.35
CA CYS A 146 5.85 20.41 -4.93
C CYS A 146 4.38 20.78 -4.64
N LEU A 147 3.54 19.83 -4.22
CA LEU A 147 2.10 19.99 -4.10
C LEU A 147 1.61 19.96 -2.65
N ASP A 148 2.40 19.39 -1.75
CA ASP A 148 2.06 19.32 -0.33
C ASP A 148 2.23 20.69 0.31
N THR A 149 1.12 21.25 0.78
CA THR A 149 1.08 22.56 1.45
C THR A 149 1.15 22.45 2.98
N ASP A 150 0.99 21.26 3.53
CA ASP A 150 1.05 21.03 4.98
C ASP A 150 2.49 21.06 5.50
N PHE A 151 3.47 20.63 4.67
CA PHE A 151 4.88 20.59 5.03
C PHE A 151 5.77 21.16 3.92
N ALA A 152 6.83 21.85 4.32
CA ALA A 152 7.77 22.45 3.39
C ALA A 152 8.62 21.36 2.70
N TRP A 153 9.09 21.63 1.47
CA TRP A 153 9.92 20.70 0.70
C TRP A 153 11.14 20.11 1.45
N PRO A 154 11.83 20.85 2.37
CA PRO A 154 12.92 20.25 3.13
C PRO A 154 12.49 19.10 4.04
N SER A 155 11.25 19.13 4.58
CA SER A 155 10.71 18.01 5.35
C SER A 155 10.68 16.72 4.55
N HIS A 156 10.29 16.79 3.28
CA HIS A 156 10.25 15.65 2.38
C HIS A 156 11.65 15.09 2.09
N VAL A 157 12.62 15.98 1.79
CA VAL A 157 14.01 15.56 1.57
C VAL A 157 14.62 14.95 2.83
N ILE A 158 14.42 15.58 4.00
CA ILE A 158 14.89 15.04 5.28
C ILE A 158 14.23 13.67 5.54
N GLY A 159 12.93 13.54 5.27
CA GLY A 159 12.20 12.27 5.39
C GLY A 159 12.79 11.18 4.52
N GLY A 160 13.07 11.48 3.26
CA GLY A 160 13.67 10.53 2.32
C GLY A 160 15.06 10.07 2.74
N VAL A 161 15.94 11.03 3.06
CA VAL A 161 17.33 10.74 3.48
C VAL A 161 17.35 10.01 4.83
N SER A 162 16.60 10.49 5.82
CA SER A 162 16.57 9.86 7.16
C SER A 162 15.94 8.48 7.12
N GLY A 163 14.83 8.31 6.38
CA GLY A 163 14.17 7.01 6.21
C GLY A 163 15.12 5.97 5.61
N PHE A 164 15.79 6.32 4.52
CA PHE A 164 16.78 5.44 3.90
C PHE A 164 17.97 5.17 4.85
N ALA A 165 18.57 6.23 5.41
CA ALA A 165 19.77 6.10 6.24
C ALA A 165 19.54 5.27 7.50
N VAL A 166 18.44 5.50 8.23
CA VAL A 166 18.12 4.76 9.45
C VAL A 166 17.91 3.27 9.15
N PHE A 167 17.11 2.94 8.14
CA PHE A 167 16.88 1.54 7.78
C PHE A 167 18.14 0.86 7.25
N TYR A 168 18.95 1.59 6.47
CA TYR A 168 20.25 1.08 5.99
C TYR A 168 21.20 0.81 7.15
N LEU A 169 21.33 1.74 8.10
CA LEU A 169 22.18 1.57 9.28
C LEU A 169 21.72 0.40 10.16
N VAL A 170 20.41 0.21 10.33
CA VAL A 170 19.85 -0.93 11.05
C VAL A 170 20.18 -2.24 10.33
N ALA A 171 19.96 -2.32 9.01
CA ALA A 171 20.28 -3.49 8.20
C ALA A 171 21.77 -3.84 8.27
N TRP A 172 22.65 -2.85 8.04
CA TRP A 172 24.10 -3.01 8.09
C TRP A 172 24.62 -3.42 9.49
N SER A 173 24.07 -2.81 10.54
CA SER A 173 24.43 -3.14 11.92
C SER A 173 24.06 -4.58 12.27
N PHE A 174 22.88 -5.03 11.83
CA PHE A 174 22.39 -6.38 12.08
C PHE A 174 23.24 -7.43 11.37
N GLU A 175 23.56 -7.19 10.10
CA GLU A 175 24.44 -8.03 9.29
C GLU A 175 25.82 -8.15 9.94
N LYS A 176 26.42 -7.02 10.36
CA LYS A 176 27.75 -6.99 10.95
C LYS A 176 27.82 -7.63 12.35
N LEU A 177 26.79 -7.45 13.18
CA LEU A 177 26.77 -7.95 14.55
C LEU A 177 26.30 -9.41 14.66
N CYS A 178 25.32 -9.79 13.85
CA CYS A 178 24.67 -11.10 13.94
C CYS A 178 25.04 -12.05 12.80
N GLY A 179 25.67 -11.56 11.71
CA GLY A 179 25.99 -12.34 10.52
C GLY A 179 24.75 -12.85 9.78
N LEU A 180 23.62 -12.19 9.96
CA LEU A 180 22.32 -12.56 9.37
C LEU A 180 21.71 -11.34 8.67
N ASP A 181 21.08 -11.57 7.52
CA ASP A 181 20.27 -10.57 6.86
C ASP A 181 19.03 -10.28 7.72
N GLY A 182 19.08 -9.20 8.51
CA GLY A 182 18.01 -8.85 9.46
C GLY A 182 16.87 -8.05 8.85
N LEU A 183 17.13 -7.28 7.80
CA LEU A 183 16.16 -6.40 7.16
C LEU A 183 16.29 -6.47 5.63
N GLY A 184 15.19 -6.63 4.92
CA GLY A 184 15.18 -6.69 3.46
C GLY A 184 15.62 -5.37 2.82
N GLY A 185 16.48 -5.44 1.79
CA GLY A 185 16.88 -4.25 1.03
C GLY A 185 15.69 -3.51 0.38
N GLY A 186 14.57 -4.21 0.17
CA GLY A 186 13.30 -3.64 -0.28
C GLY A 186 12.68 -2.70 0.74
N ASP A 187 12.73 -3.05 2.05
CA ASP A 187 12.19 -2.23 3.14
C ASP A 187 13.01 -0.94 3.32
N VAL A 188 14.33 -1.01 3.14
CA VAL A 188 15.23 0.16 3.19
C VAL A 188 14.87 1.17 2.11
N LYS A 189 14.71 0.71 0.86
CA LYS A 189 14.31 1.56 -0.27
C LYS A 189 12.92 2.13 -0.03
N LEU A 190 11.96 1.29 0.43
CA LEU A 190 10.59 1.70 0.70
C LEU A 190 10.53 2.82 1.74
N ALA A 191 11.25 2.69 2.86
CA ALA A 191 11.30 3.72 3.90
C ALA A 191 11.86 5.05 3.37
N GLY A 192 12.90 5.01 2.53
CA GLY A 192 13.45 6.20 1.89
C GLY A 192 12.46 6.88 0.93
N VAL A 193 11.85 6.09 0.06
CA VAL A 193 10.91 6.63 -0.94
C VAL A 193 9.64 7.16 -0.29
N VAL A 194 9.10 6.45 0.71
CA VAL A 194 7.92 6.91 1.44
C VAL A 194 8.24 8.10 2.34
N GLY A 195 9.45 8.17 2.89
CA GLY A 195 9.92 9.36 3.61
C GLY A 195 9.95 10.60 2.72
N LEU A 196 10.37 10.46 1.47
CA LEU A 196 10.30 11.53 0.47
C LEU A 196 8.85 11.86 0.07
N LEU A 197 7.94 10.86 0.02
CA LEU A 197 6.53 11.07 -0.29
C LEU A 197 5.78 11.84 0.81
N LEU A 198 6.05 11.53 2.08
CA LEU A 198 5.25 11.98 3.21
C LEU A 198 5.88 13.13 4.03
N GLY A 199 7.20 13.29 3.97
CA GLY A 199 7.96 14.12 4.91
C GLY A 199 8.33 13.36 6.18
N TRP A 200 9.33 13.87 6.93
CA TRP A 200 9.90 13.18 8.08
C TRP A 200 8.91 13.03 9.25
N GLU A 201 8.03 14.00 9.45
CA GLU A 201 7.05 13.99 10.53
C GLU A 201 6.05 12.84 10.38
N ARG A 202 5.47 12.73 9.16
CA ARG A 202 4.52 11.64 8.84
C ARG A 202 5.23 10.30 8.69
N LEU A 203 6.49 10.29 8.22
CA LEU A 203 7.30 9.07 8.20
C LEU A 203 7.48 8.50 9.60
N LEU A 204 7.90 9.32 10.58
CA LEU A 204 8.07 8.88 11.97
C LEU A 204 6.77 8.33 12.55
N LEU A 205 5.67 9.03 12.34
CA LEU A 205 4.35 8.55 12.77
C LEU A 205 4.00 7.19 12.14
N GLY A 206 4.19 7.06 10.83
CA GLY A 206 3.94 5.81 10.11
C GLY A 206 4.79 4.66 10.61
N LEU A 207 6.06 4.91 10.91
CA LEU A 207 6.97 3.92 11.50
C LEU A 207 6.51 3.49 12.90
N LEU A 208 6.08 4.42 13.75
CA LEU A 208 5.52 4.09 15.06
C LEU A 208 4.27 3.23 14.94
N ILE A 209 3.34 3.59 14.06
CA ILE A 209 2.11 2.82 13.81
C ILE A 209 2.43 1.43 13.24
N ALA A 210 3.47 1.29 12.43
CA ALA A 210 3.90 0.02 11.85
C ALA A 210 4.61 -0.88 12.87
N THR A 211 5.57 -0.32 13.62
CA THR A 211 6.48 -1.12 14.48
C THR A 211 5.81 -1.62 15.75
N ILE A 212 4.86 -0.87 16.33
CA ILE A 212 4.17 -1.29 17.55
C ILE A 212 3.38 -2.60 17.33
N PRO A 213 2.44 -2.69 16.37
CA PRO A 213 1.72 -3.94 16.14
C PRO A 213 2.62 -5.05 15.59
N ALA A 214 3.63 -4.73 14.76
CA ALA A 214 4.58 -5.71 14.26
C ALA A 214 5.35 -6.38 15.41
N SER A 215 5.88 -5.61 16.36
CA SER A 215 6.60 -6.13 17.50
C SER A 215 5.71 -6.97 18.43
N LEU A 216 4.47 -6.54 18.67
CA LEU A 216 3.51 -7.27 19.49
C LEU A 216 3.16 -8.62 18.88
N ILE A 217 2.83 -8.65 17.57
CA ILE A 217 2.53 -9.87 16.85
C ILE A 217 3.73 -10.81 16.83
N MET A 218 4.94 -10.28 16.60
CA MET A 218 6.16 -11.07 16.60
C MET A 218 6.42 -11.71 17.99
N LEU A 219 6.23 -10.95 19.07
CA LEU A 219 6.37 -11.48 20.44
C LEU A 219 5.37 -12.61 20.73
N ILE A 220 4.12 -12.47 20.26
CA ILE A 220 3.09 -13.52 20.42
C ILE A 220 3.50 -14.76 19.63
N LEU A 221 3.92 -14.59 18.36
CA LEU A 221 4.33 -15.71 17.50
C LEU A 221 5.55 -16.46 18.06
N LEU A 222 6.54 -15.76 18.62
CA LEU A 222 7.70 -16.36 19.27
C LEU A 222 7.31 -17.20 20.50
N ARG A 223 6.28 -16.79 21.24
CA ARG A 223 5.77 -17.57 22.39
C ARG A 223 4.97 -18.80 21.96
N VAL A 224 4.20 -18.70 20.88
CA VAL A 224 3.32 -19.79 20.42
C VAL A 224 4.09 -20.84 19.61
N LYS A 225 5.00 -20.40 18.72
CA LYS A 225 5.77 -21.28 17.83
C LYS A 225 7.20 -21.42 18.33
N LYS A 226 7.43 -22.23 19.37
CA LYS A 226 8.77 -22.56 19.88
C LYS A 226 9.59 -23.27 18.78
N GLY A 227 10.67 -22.66 18.33
CA GLY A 227 11.74 -23.32 17.58
C GLY A 227 11.74 -23.21 16.06
N VAL A 228 10.83 -22.45 15.43
CA VAL A 228 10.85 -22.25 13.97
C VAL A 228 11.43 -20.86 13.66
N ARG A 229 12.65 -20.83 13.10
CA ARG A 229 13.20 -19.61 12.45
C ARG A 229 12.43 -19.36 11.14
N GLN A 230 11.27 -18.74 11.24
CA GLN A 230 10.47 -18.37 10.07
C GLN A 230 10.68 -16.86 9.82
N GLN A 231 11.07 -16.51 8.60
CA GLN A 231 11.07 -15.10 8.19
C GLN A 231 9.62 -14.64 8.10
N TYR A 232 9.29 -13.54 8.74
CA TYR A 232 7.94 -12.96 8.67
C TYR A 232 7.97 -11.72 7.78
N PRO A 233 6.96 -11.54 6.93
CA PRO A 233 6.86 -10.35 6.08
C PRO A 233 6.70 -9.10 6.95
N PHE A 234 7.59 -8.12 6.77
CA PHE A 234 7.56 -6.86 7.53
C PHE A 234 6.89 -5.72 6.75
N ALA A 235 7.01 -5.72 5.42
CA ALA A 235 6.44 -4.68 4.59
C ALA A 235 4.91 -4.49 4.74
N PRO A 236 4.08 -5.51 5.03
CA PRO A 236 2.65 -5.29 5.29
C PRO A 236 2.37 -4.35 6.45
N PHE A 237 3.16 -4.42 7.52
CA PHE A 237 3.05 -3.50 8.65
C PHE A 237 3.53 -2.10 8.26
N LEU A 238 4.65 -2.00 7.54
CA LEU A 238 5.18 -0.73 7.07
C LEU A 238 4.18 0.01 6.18
N VAL A 239 3.68 -0.63 5.12
CA VAL A 239 2.76 0.04 4.20
C VAL A 239 1.42 0.37 4.85
N SER A 240 0.95 -0.42 5.83
CA SER A 240 -0.25 -0.10 6.61
C SER A 240 -0.03 1.15 7.48
N GLY A 241 1.09 1.23 8.19
CA GLY A 241 1.46 2.41 8.98
C GLY A 241 1.65 3.65 8.10
N PHE A 242 2.29 3.49 6.94
CA PHE A 242 2.48 4.56 5.98
C PHE A 242 1.17 5.02 5.34
N ALA A 243 0.23 4.12 5.05
CA ALA A 243 -1.10 4.48 4.55
C ALA A 243 -1.88 5.30 5.58
N VAL A 244 -1.85 4.90 6.85
CA VAL A 244 -2.48 5.67 7.93
C VAL A 244 -1.81 7.04 8.10
N ALA A 245 -0.48 7.10 8.08
CA ALA A 245 0.26 8.36 8.17
C ALA A 245 0.05 9.26 6.95
N MET A 246 -0.13 8.71 5.76
CA MET A 246 -0.48 9.43 4.54
C MET A 246 -1.85 10.08 4.64
N LEU A 247 -2.85 9.34 5.11
CA LEU A 247 -4.23 9.80 5.15
C LEU A 247 -4.51 10.72 6.35
N PHE A 248 -4.04 10.35 7.51
CA PHE A 248 -4.41 10.98 8.78
C PHE A 248 -3.24 11.62 9.53
N GLY A 249 -2.02 11.52 9.00
CA GLY A 249 -0.81 11.94 9.72
C GLY A 249 -0.83 13.41 10.14
N THR A 250 -1.25 14.32 9.27
CA THR A 250 -1.35 15.74 9.58
C THR A 250 -2.34 16.00 10.73
N GLN A 251 -3.49 15.33 10.72
CA GLN A 251 -4.51 15.47 11.76
C GLN A 251 -4.02 14.93 13.10
N ILE A 252 -3.39 13.74 13.08
CA ILE A 252 -2.84 13.10 14.28
C ILE A 252 -1.73 13.96 14.89
N ILE A 253 -0.81 14.47 14.07
CA ILE A 253 0.31 15.31 14.53
C ILE A 253 -0.24 16.62 15.12
N ARG A 254 -1.17 17.29 14.44
CA ARG A 254 -1.79 18.53 14.95
C ARG A 254 -2.54 18.30 16.26
N TRP A 255 -3.29 17.20 16.36
CA TRP A 255 -3.98 16.82 17.59
C TRP A 255 -2.99 16.58 18.73
N TYR A 256 -1.90 15.84 18.49
CA TYR A 256 -0.86 15.58 19.47
C TYR A 256 -0.21 16.87 19.95
N MET A 257 0.20 17.75 19.04
CA MET A 257 0.80 19.04 19.37
C MET A 257 -0.14 19.94 20.17
N SER A 258 -1.44 19.89 19.90
CA SER A 258 -2.44 20.66 20.64
C SER A 258 -2.57 20.24 22.10
N LEU A 259 -2.28 18.99 22.46
CA LEU A 259 -2.27 18.48 23.83
C LEU A 259 -1.15 19.13 24.68
N PHE A 260 -0.03 19.48 24.03
CA PHE A 260 1.11 20.09 24.69
C PHE A 260 1.10 21.63 24.58
N ARG A 261 0.07 22.22 23.96
CA ARG A 261 -0.02 23.67 23.69
C ARG A 261 1.24 24.24 23.00
N LEU A 262 1.86 23.44 22.13
CA LEU A 262 3.03 23.80 21.32
C LEU A 262 2.58 24.23 19.92
#